data_bc99749e2f8d55a2e23be7a8880dfcf4
#
_entry.id   bc99749e2f8d55a2e23be7a8880dfcf4
#
_cell.length_a   1.000
_cell.length_b   1.000
_cell.length_c   1.000
_cell.angle_alpha   90.00
_cell.angle_beta   90.00
_cell.angle_gamma   90.00
#
_symmetry.space_group_name_H-M   'P 1'
#
loop_
_entity.id
_entity.type
_entity.pdbx_description
1 polymer ?
#
loop_
_entity_poly.entity_id
_entity_poly.type
_entity_poly.pdbx_seq_one_letter_code
_entity_poly.pdbx_strand_id
1 'polypeptide(L)'
;MARIETRNDTNILQIRSFLGLNENPDSNTTLKVGELAEMRNFRITMGKHLQIRPGCRTLLELGDVLAAAGKAPGEMKMYGAWTGMAGGRTRTLAAFGGYILDIDFEGKTAHIRGEAHGSDTTFFAFGDKVYLLNGHDYMSWDGGDNTAFAHVEGYVPLVQIATAPGGDGMLLENVNRLTGKRRVRFSPDGEADTFQLPEKNIHSVVGVKINGTAVPGYTADLAAGTVKLSAAPEVGTDNMEVTYSIGEGARSEVLAMRHSELYNGGTDTRVFLYGDGSNRAIYSGVEYHSGQPSAEYFPDLYEMAVGERNTPITALVRHYSRMMAFKPGSAWIVEYGTVALDSGLTTAAFYVQPANRQSGHDVMGQAQLSENSPLTIDGGNIYQWRSSTNGYISNGENNAKRISDRVAQTLRSFDMTRVRTFNSACGASSGSLTIIRQ
;
A
#
# COMPACT_ATOMS: atom_id res chain seq x y z
N MET A 1 -10.56 -45.73 -74.85
CA MET A 1 -9.72 -45.43 -73.63
C MET A 1 -10.41 -44.37 -72.83
N ALA A 2 -11.01 -44.74 -71.70
CA ALA A 2 -11.63 -43.79 -70.77
C ALA A 2 -10.53 -43.09 -69.96
N ARG A 3 -10.44 -41.76 -70.00
CA ARG A 3 -9.54 -40.96 -69.24
C ARG A 3 -10.11 -40.82 -67.81
N ILE A 4 -9.47 -41.46 -66.85
CA ILE A 4 -9.79 -41.27 -65.42
C ILE A 4 -9.23 -39.93 -65.03
N GLU A 5 -10.11 -38.93 -64.84
CA GLU A 5 -9.76 -37.69 -64.20
C GLU A 5 -9.60 -37.95 -62.70
N THR A 6 -8.38 -37.96 -62.21
CA THR A 6 -8.07 -37.92 -60.79
C THR A 6 -8.38 -36.49 -60.27
N ARG A 7 -9.55 -36.32 -59.63
CA ARG A 7 -9.81 -35.14 -58.83
C ARG A 7 -8.87 -35.14 -57.65
N ASN A 8 -7.92 -34.24 -57.65
CA ASN A 8 -7.19 -33.87 -56.43
C ASN A 8 -8.18 -33.12 -55.52
N ASP A 9 -8.85 -33.83 -54.66
CA ASP A 9 -9.62 -33.21 -53.57
C ASP A 9 -8.63 -32.64 -52.57
N THR A 10 -8.28 -31.36 -52.74
CA THR A 10 -7.48 -30.61 -51.77
C THR A 10 -8.40 -30.25 -50.61
N ASN A 11 -8.26 -30.92 -49.49
CA ASN A 11 -8.94 -30.51 -48.25
C ASN A 11 -8.34 -29.23 -47.73
N ILE A 12 -9.03 -28.12 -47.89
CA ILE A 12 -8.61 -26.82 -47.36
C ILE A 12 -9.21 -26.65 -45.97
N LEU A 13 -8.35 -26.64 -44.94
CA LEU A 13 -8.70 -26.23 -43.59
C LEU A 13 -8.55 -24.69 -43.49
N GLN A 14 -9.66 -24.00 -43.32
CA GLN A 14 -9.65 -22.55 -43.14
C GLN A 14 -9.88 -22.18 -41.68
N ILE A 15 -8.86 -21.58 -41.03
CA ILE A 15 -8.95 -21.04 -39.66
C ILE A 15 -9.31 -19.58 -39.77
N ARG A 16 -10.52 -19.18 -39.38
CA ARG A 16 -11.02 -17.81 -39.45
C ARG A 16 -10.94 -17.04 -38.10
N SER A 17 -10.77 -17.76 -37.01
CA SER A 17 -10.69 -17.16 -35.69
C SER A 17 -9.72 -17.93 -34.80
N PHE A 18 -8.93 -17.19 -34.05
CA PHE A 18 -7.97 -17.73 -33.06
C PHE A 18 -8.57 -17.65 -31.66
N LEU A 19 -8.59 -18.79 -30.94
CA LEU A 19 -9.27 -18.96 -29.66
C LEU A 19 -8.31 -18.81 -28.43
N GLY A 20 -7.01 -18.76 -28.68
CA GLY A 20 -6.01 -18.63 -27.64
C GLY A 20 -5.00 -19.77 -27.59
N LEU A 21 -4.07 -19.64 -26.65
CA LEU A 21 -3.08 -20.66 -26.34
C LEU A 21 -3.71 -21.77 -25.48
N ASN A 22 -3.36 -23.00 -25.77
CA ASN A 22 -3.74 -24.17 -24.99
C ASN A 22 -2.55 -25.15 -24.90
N GLU A 23 -1.80 -25.04 -23.78
CA GLU A 23 -0.61 -25.83 -23.48
C GLU A 23 -0.92 -27.14 -22.76
N ASN A 24 -2.17 -27.62 -22.81
CA ASN A 24 -2.54 -28.87 -22.19
C ASN A 24 -1.66 -30.00 -22.76
N PRO A 25 -1.14 -30.93 -21.96
CA PRO A 25 -0.37 -32.09 -22.43
C PRO A 25 -1.04 -32.86 -23.54
N ASP A 26 -2.37 -32.94 -23.56
CA ASP A 26 -3.17 -33.59 -24.56
C ASP A 26 -3.53 -32.69 -25.77
N SER A 27 -2.88 -31.53 -25.88
CA SER A 27 -3.22 -30.52 -26.90
C SER A 27 -3.16 -31.05 -28.33
N ASN A 28 -2.25 -31.98 -28.61
CA ASN A 28 -2.16 -32.60 -29.93
C ASN A 28 -3.40 -33.43 -30.36
N THR A 29 -4.20 -33.85 -29.38
CA THR A 29 -5.39 -34.66 -29.62
C THR A 29 -6.70 -33.95 -29.32
N THR A 30 -6.65 -32.86 -28.49
CA THR A 30 -7.83 -32.17 -27.96
C THR A 30 -7.95 -30.70 -28.36
N LEU A 31 -7.00 -30.17 -29.16
CA LEU A 31 -7.08 -28.81 -29.67
C LEU A 31 -8.31 -28.57 -30.51
N LYS A 32 -9.08 -27.53 -30.17
CA LYS A 32 -10.18 -27.09 -31.05
C LYS A 32 -9.60 -26.27 -32.19
N VAL A 33 -10.31 -26.28 -33.32
CA VAL A 33 -9.94 -25.44 -34.48
C VAL A 33 -9.85 -23.97 -34.04
N GLY A 34 -8.67 -23.39 -34.22
CA GLY A 34 -8.38 -22.03 -33.76
C GLY A 34 -7.65 -21.91 -32.40
N GLU A 35 -7.49 -22.98 -31.64
CA GLU A 35 -6.57 -23.02 -30.51
C GLU A 35 -5.14 -23.27 -30.99
N LEU A 36 -4.16 -22.71 -30.27
CA LEU A 36 -2.74 -22.82 -30.60
C LEU A 36 -2.02 -23.57 -29.47
N ALA A 37 -1.23 -24.57 -29.76
CA ALA A 37 -0.39 -25.26 -28.78
C ALA A 37 0.80 -24.42 -28.35
N GLU A 38 1.29 -23.55 -29.24
CA GLU A 38 2.39 -22.63 -28.99
C GLU A 38 2.13 -21.31 -29.72
N MET A 39 2.45 -20.20 -29.05
CA MET A 39 2.35 -18.87 -29.63
C MET A 39 3.47 -17.98 -29.09
N ARG A 40 4.37 -17.51 -29.98
CA ARG A 40 5.47 -16.61 -29.61
C ARG A 40 5.39 -15.31 -30.41
N ASN A 41 5.54 -14.18 -29.73
CA ASN A 41 5.53 -12.84 -30.32
C ASN A 41 4.24 -12.45 -31.06
N PHE A 42 3.12 -13.13 -30.76
CA PHE A 42 1.81 -12.79 -31.26
C PHE A 42 0.86 -12.49 -30.11
N ARG A 43 -0.19 -11.75 -30.40
CA ARG A 43 -1.36 -11.57 -29.54
C ARG A 43 -2.63 -11.83 -30.34
N ILE A 44 -3.67 -12.24 -29.65
CA ILE A 44 -4.99 -12.39 -30.26
C ILE A 44 -5.77 -11.14 -29.95
N THR A 45 -6.29 -10.47 -30.99
CA THR A 45 -7.11 -9.27 -30.87
C THR A 45 -8.53 -9.61 -30.39
N MET A 46 -9.30 -8.62 -29.96
CA MET A 46 -10.71 -8.80 -29.60
C MET A 46 -11.54 -9.39 -30.77
N GLY A 47 -11.18 -9.06 -32.03
CA GLY A 47 -11.76 -9.68 -33.23
C GLY A 47 -11.27 -11.09 -33.54
N LYS A 48 -10.55 -11.73 -32.59
CA LYS A 48 -9.98 -13.09 -32.74
C LYS A 48 -8.99 -13.26 -33.90
N HIS A 49 -8.34 -12.15 -34.30
CA HIS A 49 -7.26 -12.17 -35.30
C HIS A 49 -5.90 -12.29 -34.61
N LEU A 50 -4.99 -12.98 -35.27
CA LEU A 50 -3.59 -13.08 -34.85
C LEU A 50 -2.85 -11.81 -35.27
N GLN A 51 -2.23 -11.12 -34.34
CA GLN A 51 -1.45 -9.90 -34.58
C GLN A 51 -0.06 -10.06 -33.97
N ILE A 52 0.96 -9.59 -34.68
CA ILE A 52 2.32 -9.53 -34.16
C ILE A 52 2.32 -8.58 -32.95
N ARG A 53 2.96 -9.01 -31.87
CA ARG A 53 3.19 -8.16 -30.70
C ARG A 53 4.05 -6.94 -31.10
N PRO A 54 3.68 -5.71 -30.73
CA PRO A 54 4.53 -4.57 -30.98
C PRO A 54 5.87 -4.73 -30.28
N GLY A 55 6.91 -4.18 -30.89
CA GLY A 55 8.24 -4.11 -30.31
C GLY A 55 8.30 -3.16 -29.11
N CYS A 56 9.40 -3.22 -28.37
CA CYS A 56 9.72 -2.28 -27.28
C CYS A 56 10.84 -1.36 -27.75
N ARG A 57 10.83 -0.12 -27.26
CA ARG A 57 11.95 0.81 -27.39
C ARG A 57 12.24 1.44 -26.05
N THR A 58 13.50 1.70 -25.78
CA THR A 58 13.89 2.49 -24.63
C THR A 58 13.44 3.95 -24.84
N LEU A 59 12.79 4.51 -23.85
CA LEU A 59 12.38 5.91 -23.84
C LEU A 59 13.37 6.78 -23.07
N LEU A 60 13.89 6.28 -21.96
CA LEU A 60 14.80 6.96 -21.06
C LEU A 60 15.67 5.92 -20.33
N GLU A 61 16.97 6.18 -20.28
CA GLU A 61 17.92 5.39 -19.49
C GLU A 61 18.11 6.05 -18.11
N LEU A 62 17.53 5.44 -17.08
CA LEU A 62 17.57 6.02 -15.74
C LEU A 62 18.98 6.05 -15.13
N GLY A 63 19.84 5.15 -15.55
CA GLY A 63 21.26 5.16 -15.18
C GLY A 63 21.98 6.42 -15.64
N ASP A 64 21.70 6.87 -16.87
CA ASP A 64 22.30 8.09 -17.41
C ASP A 64 21.83 9.34 -16.69
N VAL A 65 20.55 9.35 -16.24
CA VAL A 65 20.01 10.44 -15.40
C VAL A 65 20.77 10.55 -14.08
N LEU A 66 21.03 9.42 -13.42
CA LEU A 66 21.80 9.40 -12.18
C LEU A 66 23.26 9.83 -12.40
N ALA A 67 23.88 9.31 -13.44
CA ALA A 67 25.26 9.68 -13.79
C ALA A 67 25.40 11.18 -14.09
N ALA A 68 24.48 11.77 -14.85
CA ALA A 68 24.45 13.20 -15.13
C ALA A 68 24.29 14.07 -13.87
N ALA A 69 23.62 13.54 -12.84
CA ALA A 69 23.48 14.17 -11.54
C ALA A 69 24.66 13.88 -10.58
N GLY A 70 25.70 13.18 -11.03
CA GLY A 70 26.84 12.78 -10.20
C GLY A 70 26.50 11.75 -9.13
N LYS A 71 25.40 10.98 -9.32
CA LYS A 71 24.94 9.95 -8.40
C LYS A 71 25.36 8.57 -8.88
N ALA A 72 25.84 7.74 -7.93
CA ALA A 72 26.17 6.35 -8.20
C ALA A 72 25.05 5.46 -7.66
N PRO A 73 24.35 4.67 -8.50
CA PRO A 73 23.36 3.71 -8.01
C PRO A 73 24.05 2.55 -7.28
N GLY A 74 23.43 2.05 -6.22
CA GLY A 74 23.87 0.86 -5.51
C GLY A 74 23.79 -0.39 -6.41
N GLU A 75 22.62 -0.60 -7.00
CA GLU A 75 22.35 -1.58 -8.05
C GLU A 75 21.54 -0.93 -9.18
N MET A 76 21.83 -1.28 -10.43
CA MET A 76 21.03 -0.85 -11.59
C MET A 76 19.70 -1.60 -11.65
N LYS A 77 18.84 -1.35 -10.65
CA LYS A 77 17.62 -2.11 -10.43
C LYS A 77 16.43 -1.21 -10.15
N MET A 78 15.29 -1.54 -10.78
CA MET A 78 14.00 -0.97 -10.45
C MET A 78 13.43 -1.67 -9.23
N TYR A 79 13.08 -0.93 -8.21
CA TYR A 79 12.48 -1.42 -6.97
C TYR A 79 10.97 -1.18 -6.89
N GLY A 80 10.46 -0.21 -7.62
CA GLY A 80 9.04 0.10 -7.70
C GLY A 80 8.75 1.21 -8.68
N ALA A 81 7.51 1.30 -9.13
CA ALA A 81 7.04 2.40 -9.97
C ALA A 81 5.58 2.71 -9.64
N TRP A 82 5.19 3.96 -9.86
CA TRP A 82 3.84 4.43 -9.60
C TRP A 82 3.50 5.58 -10.55
N THR A 83 2.23 5.64 -10.97
CA THR A 83 1.69 6.78 -11.71
C THR A 83 0.38 7.19 -11.08
N GLY A 84 0.22 8.47 -10.78
CA GLY A 84 -0.96 9.01 -10.14
C GLY A 84 -0.91 10.52 -10.01
N MET A 85 -1.90 11.09 -9.32
CA MET A 85 -1.99 12.52 -9.08
C MET A 85 -1.15 12.93 -7.87
N ALA A 86 -0.28 13.93 -8.05
CA ALA A 86 0.45 14.57 -6.97
C ALA A 86 0.78 16.01 -7.36
N GLY A 87 0.66 16.96 -6.41
CA GLY A 87 0.88 18.39 -6.68
C GLY A 87 -0.03 18.93 -7.80
N GLY A 88 -1.26 18.43 -7.91
CA GLY A 88 -2.26 18.87 -8.89
C GLY A 88 -2.05 18.36 -10.32
N ARG A 89 -1.09 17.46 -10.57
CA ARG A 89 -0.83 16.88 -11.89
C ARG A 89 -0.45 15.40 -11.82
N THR A 90 -0.55 14.73 -12.97
CA THR A 90 -0.11 13.33 -13.09
C THR A 90 1.42 13.27 -12.98
N ARG A 91 1.91 12.43 -12.07
CA ARG A 91 3.33 12.13 -11.87
C ARG A 91 3.60 10.66 -12.14
N THR A 92 4.78 10.37 -12.64
CA THR A 92 5.29 9.00 -12.71
C THR A 92 6.56 8.88 -11.89
N LEU A 93 6.49 8.09 -10.83
CA LEU A 93 7.60 7.87 -9.91
C LEU A 93 8.22 6.50 -10.14
N ALA A 94 9.54 6.43 -9.98
CA ALA A 94 10.30 5.20 -9.99
C ALA A 94 11.30 5.17 -8.83
N ALA A 95 11.33 4.08 -8.08
CA ALA A 95 12.41 3.77 -7.16
C ALA A 95 13.47 2.97 -7.92
N PHE A 96 14.61 3.58 -8.19
CA PHE A 96 15.67 3.01 -9.02
C PHE A 96 17.05 3.30 -8.43
N GLY A 97 17.86 2.25 -8.24
CA GLY A 97 19.26 2.39 -7.81
C GLY A 97 19.49 3.00 -6.43
N GLY A 98 18.46 3.05 -5.56
CA GLY A 98 18.51 3.73 -4.25
C GLY A 98 18.02 5.19 -4.30
N TYR A 99 17.42 5.61 -5.42
CA TYR A 99 16.90 6.96 -5.63
C TYR A 99 15.43 6.92 -6.05
N ILE A 100 14.71 7.99 -5.74
CA ILE A 100 13.34 8.22 -6.17
C ILE A 100 13.39 9.23 -7.33
N LEU A 101 12.89 8.81 -8.49
CA LEU A 101 12.87 9.58 -9.71
C LEU A 101 11.45 9.95 -10.10
N ASP A 102 11.22 11.21 -10.45
CA ASP A 102 10.00 11.74 -11.05
C ASP A 102 10.23 11.83 -12.57
N ILE A 103 9.53 11.02 -13.35
CA ILE A 103 9.78 10.80 -14.76
C ILE A 103 8.78 11.59 -15.60
N ASP A 104 9.28 12.41 -16.50
CA ASP A 104 8.52 13.02 -17.59
C ASP A 104 8.80 12.28 -18.90
N PHE A 105 7.83 11.48 -19.35
CA PHE A 105 7.96 10.73 -20.60
C PHE A 105 7.84 11.61 -21.85
N GLU A 106 7.15 12.73 -21.79
CA GLU A 106 7.00 13.66 -22.93
C GLU A 106 8.30 14.44 -23.12
N GLY A 107 8.83 15.00 -22.05
CA GLY A 107 10.10 15.71 -22.03
C GLY A 107 11.32 14.79 -22.11
N LYS A 108 11.14 13.48 -21.92
CA LYS A 108 12.21 12.46 -21.81
C LYS A 108 13.25 12.83 -20.74
N THR A 109 12.81 13.32 -19.63
CA THR A 109 13.62 13.72 -18.49
C THR A 109 13.18 13.00 -17.22
N ALA A 110 14.05 12.97 -16.23
CA ALA A 110 13.70 12.56 -14.89
C ALA A 110 14.43 13.44 -13.86
N HIS A 111 13.75 13.69 -12.75
CA HIS A 111 14.25 14.50 -11.65
C HIS A 111 14.39 13.63 -10.40
N ILE A 112 15.52 13.74 -9.71
CA ILE A 112 15.73 13.04 -8.43
C ILE A 112 14.91 13.76 -7.37
N ARG A 113 14.01 13.01 -6.70
CA ARG A 113 13.13 13.50 -5.63
C ARG A 113 13.51 12.99 -4.25
N GLY A 114 14.61 12.30 -4.12
CA GLY A 114 15.13 11.81 -2.85
C GLY A 114 15.93 10.54 -2.98
N GLU A 115 16.45 10.08 -1.85
CA GLU A 115 17.13 8.80 -1.70
C GLU A 115 16.21 7.89 -0.86
N ALA A 116 16.21 6.61 -1.15
CA ALA A 116 15.49 5.61 -0.41
C ALA A 116 16.28 4.30 -0.37
N HIS A 117 16.03 3.46 0.61
CA HIS A 117 16.68 2.15 0.69
C HIS A 117 16.40 1.32 -0.57
N GLY A 118 17.41 0.64 -1.08
CA GLY A 118 17.33 -0.20 -2.29
C GLY A 118 16.57 -1.52 -2.05
N SER A 119 15.28 -1.44 -1.78
CA SER A 119 14.38 -2.58 -1.57
C SER A 119 13.06 -2.37 -2.31
N ASP A 120 12.28 -3.46 -2.47
CA ASP A 120 10.98 -3.40 -3.16
C ASP A 120 10.11 -2.31 -2.53
N THR A 121 9.71 -1.34 -3.34
CA THR A 121 9.12 -0.07 -2.93
C THR A 121 7.68 0.05 -3.42
N THR A 122 6.79 0.38 -2.52
CA THR A 122 5.38 0.70 -2.79
C THR A 122 5.16 2.20 -2.64
N PHE A 123 4.44 2.79 -3.60
CA PHE A 123 3.95 4.16 -3.52
C PHE A 123 2.43 4.17 -3.43
N PHE A 124 1.88 5.13 -2.71
CA PHE A 124 0.44 5.39 -2.69
C PHE A 124 0.16 6.88 -2.46
N ALA A 125 -0.96 7.37 -2.98
CA ALA A 125 -1.42 8.73 -2.73
C ALA A 125 -2.46 8.73 -1.61
N PHE A 126 -2.36 9.69 -0.68
CA PHE A 126 -3.34 9.91 0.37
C PHE A 126 -3.39 11.39 0.75
N GLY A 127 -4.60 11.97 0.76
CA GLY A 127 -4.74 13.43 0.85
C GLY A 127 -3.98 14.13 -0.29
N ASP A 128 -3.20 15.13 0.06
CA ASP A 128 -2.43 15.93 -0.90
C ASP A 128 -1.00 15.41 -1.11
N LYS A 129 -0.64 14.26 -0.53
CA LYS A 129 0.71 13.71 -0.54
C LYS A 129 0.79 12.36 -1.22
N VAL A 130 1.97 12.04 -1.73
CA VAL A 130 2.38 10.69 -2.11
C VAL A 130 3.29 10.14 -1.04
N TYR A 131 3.02 8.93 -0.61
CA TYR A 131 3.79 8.20 0.38
C TYR A 131 4.57 7.07 -0.27
N LEU A 132 5.67 6.70 0.35
CA LEU A 132 6.53 5.60 -0.03
C LEU A 132 6.78 4.72 1.19
N LEU A 133 6.76 3.40 1.01
CA LEU A 133 7.22 2.41 2.00
C LEU A 133 7.97 1.27 1.30
N ASN A 134 8.96 0.69 1.99
CA ASN A 134 9.83 -0.34 1.40
C ASN A 134 10.40 -1.34 2.41
N GLY A 135 9.89 -1.35 3.66
CA GLY A 135 10.41 -2.16 4.74
C GLY A 135 11.56 -1.54 5.52
N HIS A 136 11.99 -0.32 5.17
CA HIS A 136 13.05 0.45 5.83
C HIS A 136 12.67 1.92 5.97
N ASP A 137 12.01 2.49 4.96
CA ASP A 137 11.63 3.89 4.89
C ASP A 137 10.10 4.02 4.89
N TYR A 138 9.63 5.09 5.51
CA TYR A 138 8.29 5.63 5.36
C TYR A 138 8.41 7.12 5.12
N MET A 139 8.19 7.53 3.86
CA MET A 139 8.44 8.90 3.40
C MET A 139 7.21 9.46 2.71
N SER A 140 7.14 10.79 2.64
CA SER A 140 6.07 11.49 1.92
C SER A 140 6.61 12.65 1.10
N TRP A 141 5.86 13.02 0.07
CA TRP A 141 6.13 14.14 -0.83
C TRP A 141 4.82 14.82 -1.25
N ASP A 142 4.81 16.15 -1.28
CA ASP A 142 3.65 16.97 -1.66
C ASP A 142 3.42 17.09 -3.18
N GLY A 143 4.30 16.50 -4.00
CA GLY A 143 4.22 16.59 -5.46
C GLY A 143 4.78 17.90 -6.04
N GLY A 144 5.36 18.78 -5.23
CA GLY A 144 5.93 20.05 -5.67
C GLY A 144 7.22 19.88 -6.49
N ASP A 145 7.47 20.79 -7.45
CA ASP A 145 8.66 20.71 -8.31
C ASP A 145 9.96 21.01 -7.57
N ASN A 146 9.88 21.80 -6.49
CA ASN A 146 11.04 22.22 -5.69
C ASN A 146 11.15 21.47 -4.36
N THR A 147 10.32 20.46 -4.15
CA THR A 147 10.30 19.64 -2.94
C THR A 147 10.77 18.22 -3.24
N ALA A 148 11.10 17.47 -2.21
CA ALA A 148 11.58 16.10 -2.30
C ALA A 148 10.86 15.23 -1.25
N PHE A 149 10.99 13.91 -1.38
CA PHE A 149 10.55 12.99 -0.35
C PHE A 149 11.32 13.22 0.95
N ALA A 150 10.58 13.27 2.04
CA ALA A 150 11.13 13.37 3.39
C ALA A 150 10.52 12.29 4.28
N HIS A 151 11.27 11.85 5.30
CA HIS A 151 10.74 10.92 6.29
C HIS A 151 9.53 11.53 7.00
N VAL A 152 8.48 10.74 7.15
CA VAL A 152 7.27 11.15 7.85
C VAL A 152 7.57 11.24 9.34
N GLU A 153 7.42 12.41 9.92
CA GLU A 153 7.62 12.63 11.37
C GLU A 153 6.52 11.97 12.21
N GLY A 154 5.31 11.91 11.67
CA GLY A 154 4.12 11.41 12.35
C GLY A 154 3.34 12.47 13.11
N TYR A 155 2.03 12.31 13.12
CA TYR A 155 1.12 13.13 13.93
C TYR A 155 1.40 12.95 15.42
N VAL A 156 1.44 14.04 16.18
CA VAL A 156 1.64 14.03 17.63
C VAL A 156 0.27 13.97 18.31
N PRO A 157 -0.14 12.83 18.88
CA PRO A 157 -1.48 12.69 19.44
C PRO A 157 -1.66 13.46 20.75
N LEU A 158 -2.86 13.91 21.00
CA LEU A 158 -3.30 14.45 22.28
C LEU A 158 -3.83 13.31 23.14
N VAL A 159 -2.95 12.68 23.91
CA VAL A 159 -3.26 11.42 24.60
C VAL A 159 -4.15 11.61 25.83
N GLN A 160 -4.14 12.82 26.46
CA GLN A 160 -4.90 13.08 27.67
C GLN A 160 -5.34 14.53 27.75
N ILE A 161 -6.55 14.74 28.26
CA ILE A 161 -7.19 16.05 28.52
C ILE A 161 -7.77 16.10 29.93
N ALA A 162 -8.20 17.28 30.35
CA ALA A 162 -8.77 17.52 31.68
C ALA A 162 -7.87 17.02 32.82
N THR A 163 -6.55 17.06 32.60
CA THR A 163 -5.56 16.52 33.53
C THR A 163 -5.33 17.50 34.67
N ALA A 164 -5.50 17.05 35.91
CA ALA A 164 -5.11 17.82 37.07
C ALA A 164 -3.59 17.92 37.19
N PRO A 165 -3.01 18.89 37.95
CA PRO A 165 -1.55 18.97 38.12
C PRO A 165 -0.90 17.68 38.64
N GLY A 166 -1.59 16.93 39.50
CA GLY A 166 -1.13 15.62 40.02
C GLY A 166 -1.28 14.43 39.07
N GLY A 167 -1.83 14.61 37.87
CA GLY A 167 -2.16 13.55 36.93
C GLY A 167 -3.69 13.29 36.85
N ASP A 168 -4.10 12.09 36.49
CA ASP A 168 -5.52 11.64 36.46
C ASP A 168 -6.42 12.37 35.45
N GLY A 169 -5.93 12.55 34.24
CA GLY A 169 -6.74 13.08 33.14
C GLY A 169 -7.56 12.02 32.40
N MET A 170 -8.42 12.49 31.50
CA MET A 170 -9.23 11.64 30.63
C MET A 170 -8.43 11.27 29.37
N LEU A 171 -8.32 9.99 29.05
CA LEU A 171 -7.69 9.49 27.82
C LEU A 171 -8.50 9.94 26.60
N LEU A 172 -7.83 10.38 25.55
CA LEU A 172 -8.44 10.89 24.33
C LEU A 172 -7.96 10.15 23.07
N GLU A 173 -6.70 10.35 22.68
CA GLU A 173 -6.13 9.70 21.50
C GLU A 173 -5.15 8.60 21.92
N ASN A 174 -5.10 7.56 21.10
CA ASN A 174 -4.09 6.52 21.24
C ASN A 174 -2.71 7.03 20.80
N VAL A 175 -1.65 6.44 21.32
CA VAL A 175 -0.28 6.79 20.92
C VAL A 175 -0.03 6.43 19.45
N ASN A 176 0.77 7.21 18.78
CA ASN A 176 1.13 6.99 17.37
C ASN A 176 2.40 6.14 17.28
N ARG A 177 2.37 5.07 16.50
CA ARG A 177 3.55 4.24 16.23
C ARG A 177 4.67 5.01 15.55
N LEU A 178 4.36 6.00 14.69
CA LEU A 178 5.36 6.77 13.94
C LEU A 178 6.22 7.69 14.81
N THR A 179 5.79 8.03 16.01
CA THR A 179 6.49 8.97 16.86
C THR A 179 6.32 8.64 18.34
N GLY A 180 7.37 8.84 19.11
CA GLY A 180 7.27 8.80 20.57
C GLY A 180 6.79 10.10 21.19
N LYS A 181 6.52 11.15 20.37
CA LYS A 181 6.00 12.43 20.86
C LYS A 181 4.51 12.31 21.20
N ARG A 182 4.11 12.98 22.30
CA ARG A 182 2.74 12.99 22.81
C ARG A 182 2.40 14.35 23.38
N ARG A 183 1.12 14.70 23.40
CA ARG A 183 0.62 15.90 24.03
C ARG A 183 -0.34 15.56 25.15
N VAL A 184 -0.29 16.35 26.21
CA VAL A 184 -1.23 16.30 27.33
C VAL A 184 -1.71 17.70 27.61
N ARG A 185 -3.00 17.86 27.88
CA ARG A 185 -3.58 19.12 28.35
C ARG A 185 -3.93 19.05 29.81
N PHE A 186 -3.42 20.03 30.54
CA PHE A 186 -3.69 20.21 31.96
C PHE A 186 -4.68 21.34 32.19
N SER A 187 -5.42 21.19 33.30
CA SER A 187 -6.29 22.19 33.88
C SER A 187 -5.65 22.71 35.17
N PRO A 188 -4.83 23.77 35.11
CA PRO A 188 -4.16 24.32 36.28
C PRO A 188 -5.14 24.81 37.33
N ASP A 189 -4.78 24.65 38.62
CA ASP A 189 -5.57 25.03 39.78
C ASP A 189 -5.19 26.43 40.37
N GLY A 190 -4.15 27.08 39.82
CA GLY A 190 -3.64 28.34 40.28
C GLY A 190 -2.63 28.25 41.46
N GLU A 191 -2.41 27.05 42.00
CA GLU A 191 -1.54 26.80 43.13
C GLU A 191 -0.33 25.95 42.79
N ALA A 192 -0.49 24.94 41.99
CA ALA A 192 0.54 23.98 41.59
C ALA A 192 1.48 24.57 40.53
N ASP A 193 2.77 24.45 40.75
CA ASP A 193 3.85 24.78 39.77
C ASP A 193 4.41 23.53 39.08
N THR A 194 4.05 22.34 39.54
CA THR A 194 4.57 21.02 39.10
C THR A 194 3.44 20.15 38.55
N PHE A 195 3.64 19.57 37.36
CA PHE A 195 2.64 18.84 36.61
C PHE A 195 3.15 17.43 36.31
N GLN A 196 2.37 16.41 36.68
CA GLN A 196 2.68 14.99 36.46
C GLN A 196 2.19 14.52 35.11
N LEU A 197 3.13 14.07 34.26
CA LEU A 197 2.82 13.44 32.98
C LEU A 197 2.30 12.01 33.15
N PRO A 198 1.55 11.46 32.20
CA PRO A 198 1.04 10.09 32.25
C PRO A 198 2.15 9.04 32.32
N GLU A 199 3.30 9.30 31.72
CA GLU A 199 4.42 8.37 31.70
C GLU A 199 5.60 8.88 32.54
N LYS A 200 6.35 7.90 33.05
CA LYS A 200 7.66 8.08 33.69
C LYS A 200 8.77 7.65 32.75
N ASN A 201 10.01 7.98 33.08
CA ASN A 201 11.20 7.66 32.27
C ASN A 201 11.06 8.19 30.82
N ILE A 202 10.56 9.40 30.69
CA ILE A 202 10.43 10.07 29.39
C ILE A 202 11.81 10.44 28.83
N HIS A 203 11.91 10.58 27.52
CA HIS A 203 13.15 10.97 26.85
C HIS A 203 13.42 12.46 26.93
N SER A 204 12.40 13.28 26.71
CA SER A 204 12.52 14.74 26.74
C SER A 204 11.15 15.42 26.83
N VAL A 205 11.15 16.66 27.32
CA VAL A 205 10.02 17.59 27.16
C VAL A 205 10.33 18.47 25.95
N VAL A 206 9.46 18.44 24.95
CA VAL A 206 9.63 19.18 23.68
C VAL A 206 9.18 20.63 23.82
N GLY A 207 8.15 20.88 24.61
CA GLY A 207 7.67 22.24 24.87
C GLY A 207 6.46 22.28 25.77
N VAL A 208 6.27 23.45 26.37
CA VAL A 208 5.10 23.78 27.19
C VAL A 208 4.44 25.04 26.62
N LYS A 209 3.11 25.00 26.54
CA LYS A 209 2.29 26.14 26.11
C LYS A 209 1.20 26.42 27.12
N ILE A 210 0.93 27.68 27.39
CA ILE A 210 -0.23 28.14 28.19
C ILE A 210 -1.04 29.07 27.30
N ASN A 211 -2.33 28.82 27.17
CA ASN A 211 -3.22 29.53 26.24
C ASN A 211 -2.65 29.63 24.82
N GLY A 212 -1.98 28.56 24.34
CA GLY A 212 -1.35 28.50 23.01
C GLY A 212 0.02 29.19 22.92
N THR A 213 0.44 29.96 23.95
CA THR A 213 1.72 30.69 23.97
C THR A 213 2.81 29.81 24.60
N ALA A 214 3.97 29.73 23.95
CA ALA A 214 5.11 28.96 24.46
C ALA A 214 5.67 29.58 25.77
N VAL A 215 5.95 28.71 26.74
CA VAL A 215 6.54 29.08 28.04
C VAL A 215 7.99 28.60 28.06
N PRO A 216 8.98 29.49 28.05
CA PRO A 216 10.39 29.07 27.95
C PRO A 216 11.00 28.65 29.29
N GLY A 217 10.41 29.02 30.43
CA GLY A 217 10.98 28.80 31.75
C GLY A 217 10.38 27.62 32.50
N TYR A 218 10.77 26.41 32.15
CA TYR A 218 10.40 25.19 32.89
C TYR A 218 11.60 24.28 33.11
N THR A 219 11.50 23.39 34.09
CA THR A 219 12.42 22.27 34.31
C THR A 219 11.66 20.97 34.27
N ALA A 220 12.33 19.88 33.89
CA ALA A 220 11.71 18.59 33.81
C ALA A 220 12.53 17.54 34.57
N ASP A 221 11.85 16.72 35.36
CA ASP A 221 12.41 15.49 35.89
C ASP A 221 11.96 14.36 34.96
N LEU A 222 12.87 13.88 34.09
CA LEU A 222 12.58 12.89 33.08
C LEU A 222 12.27 11.52 33.68
N ALA A 223 12.90 11.19 34.81
CA ALA A 223 12.68 9.90 35.49
C ALA A 223 11.31 9.87 36.19
N ALA A 224 10.94 10.93 36.85
CA ALA A 224 9.64 11.06 37.50
C ALA A 224 8.51 11.34 36.50
N GLY A 225 8.84 11.89 35.32
CA GLY A 225 7.86 12.34 34.34
C GLY A 225 7.10 13.59 34.80
N THR A 226 7.81 14.56 35.40
CA THR A 226 7.21 15.80 35.87
C THR A 226 7.76 17.02 35.15
N VAL A 227 6.93 18.04 35.03
CA VAL A 227 7.29 19.34 34.47
C VAL A 227 7.01 20.40 35.52
N LYS A 228 8.04 21.18 35.89
CA LYS A 228 7.92 22.23 36.85
C LYS A 228 8.11 23.60 36.18
N LEU A 229 7.14 24.48 36.35
CA LEU A 229 7.19 25.86 35.89
C LEU A 229 7.88 26.77 36.92
N SER A 230 8.29 27.98 36.52
CA SER A 230 8.88 28.96 37.38
C SER A 230 7.87 29.59 38.36
N ALA A 231 6.58 29.55 38.02
CA ALA A 231 5.46 29.99 38.87
C ALA A 231 4.22 29.20 38.53
N ALA A 232 3.28 29.07 39.47
CA ALA A 232 1.99 28.47 39.22
C ALA A 232 1.21 29.25 38.13
N PRO A 233 0.70 28.59 37.09
CA PRO A 233 -0.14 29.22 36.09
C PRO A 233 -1.52 29.57 36.65
N GLU A 234 -2.18 30.54 36.03
CA GLU A 234 -3.55 30.91 36.42
C GLU A 234 -4.51 29.70 36.19
N VAL A 235 -5.58 29.67 37.00
CA VAL A 235 -6.65 28.67 36.88
C VAL A 235 -7.18 28.64 35.45
N GLY A 236 -7.32 27.44 34.91
CA GLY A 236 -7.85 27.27 33.57
C GLY A 236 -8.28 25.85 33.29
N THR A 237 -9.05 25.66 32.22
CA THR A 237 -9.49 24.34 31.75
C THR A 237 -8.77 23.99 30.43
N ASP A 238 -8.00 22.90 30.42
CA ASP A 238 -7.25 22.42 29.25
C ASP A 238 -6.39 23.50 28.54
N ASN A 239 -5.98 24.51 29.27
CA ASN A 239 -5.28 25.66 28.73
C ASN A 239 -3.74 25.55 28.80
N MET A 240 -3.20 24.57 29.50
CA MET A 240 -1.77 24.27 29.51
C MET A 240 -1.52 22.96 28.72
N GLU A 241 -0.73 23.02 27.65
CA GLU A 241 -0.38 21.87 26.82
C GLU A 241 1.13 21.58 27.00
N VAL A 242 1.44 20.34 27.35
CA VAL A 242 2.80 19.82 27.41
C VAL A 242 3.01 18.83 26.27
N THR A 243 4.03 19.05 25.46
CA THR A 243 4.51 18.10 24.47
C THR A 243 5.78 17.45 24.99
N TYR A 244 5.82 16.13 25.07
CA TYR A 244 6.96 15.35 25.51
C TYR A 244 7.20 14.15 24.60
N SER A 245 8.35 13.50 24.75
CA SER A 245 8.74 12.34 23.96
C SER A 245 9.23 11.20 24.86
N ILE A 246 8.87 9.97 24.48
CA ILE A 246 9.45 8.74 25.04
C ILE A 246 10.56 8.15 24.17
N GLY A 247 11.08 8.90 23.20
CA GLY A 247 12.06 8.44 22.20
C GLY A 247 11.41 8.15 20.85
N GLU A 248 11.82 7.07 20.21
CA GLU A 248 11.36 6.68 18.86
C GLU A 248 9.94 6.08 18.83
N GLY A 249 9.44 5.63 19.99
CA GLY A 249 8.18 4.88 20.05
C GLY A 249 8.27 3.54 19.34
N ALA A 250 7.18 3.16 18.65
CA ALA A 250 7.10 1.92 17.88
C ALA A 250 7.33 2.14 16.37
N ARG A 251 8.10 3.18 15.99
CA ARG A 251 8.33 3.58 14.60
C ARG A 251 8.82 2.42 13.72
N SER A 252 9.67 1.55 14.26
CA SER A 252 10.20 0.38 13.56
C SER A 252 9.10 -0.57 13.04
N GLU A 253 7.94 -0.62 13.71
CA GLU A 253 6.81 -1.45 13.25
C GLU A 253 6.20 -0.92 11.95
N VAL A 254 6.11 0.41 11.79
CA VAL A 254 5.63 1.04 10.55
C VAL A 254 6.68 0.91 9.46
N LEU A 255 7.96 1.12 9.78
CA LEU A 255 9.05 1.03 8.80
C LEU A 255 9.22 -0.40 8.25
N ALA A 256 8.87 -1.44 9.02
CA ALA A 256 8.93 -2.83 8.58
C ALA A 256 7.88 -3.16 7.51
N MET A 257 6.82 -2.36 7.37
CA MET A 257 5.77 -2.57 6.39
C MET A 257 6.27 -2.28 4.97
N ARG A 258 5.74 -3.02 3.99
CA ARG A 258 6.22 -2.96 2.59
C ARG A 258 5.14 -2.60 1.59
N HIS A 259 3.88 -2.80 1.94
CA HIS A 259 2.75 -2.63 1.06
C HIS A 259 1.62 -1.85 1.74
N SER A 260 0.79 -1.23 0.94
CA SER A 260 -0.37 -0.47 1.42
C SER A 260 -1.62 -0.78 0.62
N GLU A 261 -2.78 -0.64 1.24
CA GLU A 261 -4.08 -0.62 0.58
C GLU A 261 -4.96 0.45 1.24
N LEU A 262 -5.80 1.09 0.45
CA LEU A 262 -6.77 2.08 0.94
C LEU A 262 -8.15 1.44 1.02
N TYR A 263 -8.75 1.46 2.20
CA TYR A 263 -10.03 0.83 2.39
C TYR A 263 -11.00 1.69 3.20
N ASN A 264 -12.27 1.46 2.97
CA ASN A 264 -13.41 2.20 3.47
C ASN A 264 -13.51 3.60 2.87
N GLY A 265 -13.98 3.70 1.64
CA GLY A 265 -14.16 4.94 0.86
C GLY A 265 -14.93 6.06 1.58
N GLY A 266 -15.16 7.16 0.89
CA GLY A 266 -15.82 8.34 1.43
C GLY A 266 -14.93 9.12 2.40
N THR A 267 -15.48 9.57 3.52
CA THR A 267 -14.79 10.44 4.49
C THR A 267 -13.95 9.69 5.52
N ASP A 268 -14.04 8.37 5.58
CA ASP A 268 -13.34 7.53 6.57
C ASP A 268 -12.41 6.50 5.92
N THR A 269 -11.82 6.84 4.78
CA THR A 269 -10.81 5.97 4.15
C THR A 269 -9.58 5.83 5.02
N ARG A 270 -9.18 4.58 5.31
CA ARG A 270 -7.98 4.26 6.10
C ARG A 270 -6.88 3.72 5.21
N VAL A 271 -5.66 4.01 5.59
CA VAL A 271 -4.45 3.43 5.02
C VAL A 271 -4.12 2.17 5.80
N PHE A 272 -4.12 1.02 5.13
CA PHE A 272 -3.65 -0.24 5.68
C PHE A 272 -2.22 -0.47 5.24
N LEU A 273 -1.34 -0.79 6.18
CA LEU A 273 0.05 -1.16 5.90
C LEU A 273 0.24 -2.62 6.31
N TYR A 274 0.94 -3.38 5.46
CA TYR A 274 1.19 -4.82 5.67
C TYR A 274 2.52 -5.25 5.02
N GLY A 275 2.91 -6.51 5.22
CA GLY A 275 4.06 -7.09 4.52
C GLY A 275 5.34 -7.13 5.35
N ASP A 276 5.24 -7.07 6.68
CA ASP A 276 6.35 -7.30 7.63
C ASP A 276 6.69 -8.79 7.81
N GLY A 277 6.03 -9.68 7.07
CA GLY A 277 6.18 -11.14 7.18
C GLY A 277 5.22 -11.79 8.18
N SER A 278 4.35 -11.02 8.82
CA SER A 278 3.33 -11.51 9.76
C SER A 278 1.94 -11.63 9.12
N ASN A 279 0.98 -12.14 9.90
CA ASN A 279 -0.45 -12.14 9.53
C ASN A 279 -1.15 -10.83 9.91
N ARG A 280 -0.41 -9.77 10.23
CA ARG A 280 -0.91 -8.51 10.75
C ARG A 280 -0.94 -7.42 9.66
N ALA A 281 -1.94 -6.58 9.70
CA ALA A 281 -1.95 -5.28 9.04
C ALA A 281 -2.30 -4.21 10.06
N ILE A 282 -1.59 -3.10 10.04
CA ILE A 282 -1.89 -1.91 10.83
C ILE A 282 -2.67 -0.93 9.97
N TYR A 283 -3.55 -0.12 10.58
CA TYR A 283 -4.33 0.86 9.82
C TYR A 283 -4.32 2.23 10.48
N SER A 284 -4.49 3.26 9.66
CA SER A 284 -4.41 4.65 10.08
C SER A 284 -5.60 5.08 10.93
N GLY A 285 -5.37 6.06 11.79
CA GLY A 285 -6.34 6.72 12.65
C GLY A 285 -6.93 7.97 12.04
N VAL A 286 -7.88 8.58 12.78
CA VAL A 286 -8.42 9.91 12.55
C VAL A 286 -7.77 10.84 13.57
N GLU A 287 -7.19 11.94 13.11
CA GLU A 287 -6.62 12.95 14.00
C GLU A 287 -7.74 13.71 14.72
N TYR A 288 -7.65 13.85 16.02
CA TYR A 288 -8.65 14.54 16.81
C TYR A 288 -8.87 15.99 16.36
N HIS A 289 -7.80 16.70 16.05
CA HIS A 289 -7.89 18.11 15.72
C HIS A 289 -8.53 18.39 14.36
N SER A 290 -8.17 17.61 13.33
CA SER A 290 -8.69 17.77 11.97
C SER A 290 -10.00 17.02 11.73
N GLY A 291 -10.26 15.99 12.53
CA GLY A 291 -11.37 15.06 12.32
C GLY A 291 -11.22 14.22 11.03
N GLN A 292 -10.01 14.19 10.45
CA GLN A 292 -9.74 13.52 9.17
C GLN A 292 -8.81 12.32 9.36
N PRO A 293 -9.00 11.24 8.56
CA PRO A 293 -8.04 10.16 8.47
C PRO A 293 -6.67 10.66 8.01
N SER A 294 -5.60 10.12 8.59
CA SER A 294 -4.25 10.58 8.33
C SER A 294 -3.28 9.42 8.12
N ALA A 295 -2.53 9.44 7.02
CA ALA A 295 -1.43 8.52 6.78
C ALA A 295 -0.18 8.82 7.66
N GLU A 296 -0.25 9.81 8.53
CA GLU A 296 0.78 10.16 9.51
C GLU A 296 0.41 9.73 10.94
N TYR A 297 -0.74 9.03 11.10
CA TYR A 297 -1.23 8.58 12.40
C TYR A 297 -1.60 7.09 12.34
N PHE A 298 -0.79 6.24 12.95
CA PHE A 298 -1.03 4.81 13.13
C PHE A 298 -1.13 4.49 14.63
N PRO A 299 -2.35 4.55 15.20
CA PRO A 299 -2.57 4.25 16.62
C PRO A 299 -2.09 2.84 16.99
N ASP A 300 -1.56 2.67 18.18
CA ASP A 300 -0.98 1.41 18.67
C ASP A 300 -1.98 0.24 18.74
N LEU A 301 -3.27 0.54 18.91
CA LEU A 301 -4.34 -0.47 18.95
C LEU A 301 -4.99 -0.72 17.58
N TYR A 302 -4.61 0.05 16.54
CA TYR A 302 -5.23 -0.05 15.22
C TYR A 302 -4.50 -1.08 14.37
N GLU A 303 -4.87 -2.34 14.59
CA GLU A 303 -4.36 -3.46 13.82
C GLU A 303 -5.42 -4.54 13.60
N MET A 304 -5.27 -5.33 12.57
CA MET A 304 -6.07 -6.52 12.32
C MET A 304 -5.15 -7.71 12.05
N ALA A 305 -5.58 -8.89 12.50
CA ALA A 305 -4.91 -10.15 12.21
C ALA A 305 -5.76 -10.98 11.25
N VAL A 306 -5.14 -11.52 10.22
CA VAL A 306 -5.79 -12.35 9.20
C VAL A 306 -5.38 -13.81 9.39
N GLY A 307 -6.32 -14.65 9.80
CA GLY A 307 -6.11 -16.10 9.94
C GLY A 307 -4.95 -16.49 10.85
N GLU A 308 -4.29 -17.59 10.52
CA GLU A 308 -3.23 -18.17 11.34
C GLU A 308 -1.96 -17.28 11.41
N ARG A 309 -1.30 -17.25 12.56
CA ARG A 309 -0.11 -16.43 12.80
C ARG A 309 1.10 -16.79 11.93
N ASN A 310 1.21 -18.06 11.53
CA ASN A 310 2.41 -18.59 10.87
C ASN A 310 2.46 -18.32 9.36
N THR A 311 1.45 -17.70 8.79
CA THR A 311 1.38 -17.37 7.36
C THR A 311 1.19 -15.88 7.18
N PRO A 312 2.04 -15.21 6.38
CA PRO A 312 1.97 -13.77 6.18
C PRO A 312 0.76 -13.36 5.34
N ILE A 313 0.32 -12.11 5.49
CA ILE A 313 -0.51 -11.46 4.49
C ILE A 313 0.35 -11.19 3.26
N THR A 314 -0.08 -11.69 2.11
CA THR A 314 0.62 -11.49 0.83
C THR A 314 0.05 -10.37 0.00
N ALA A 315 -1.26 -10.13 0.09
CA ALA A 315 -1.91 -9.01 -0.59
C ALA A 315 -3.19 -8.57 0.12
N LEU A 316 -3.46 -7.27 0.07
CA LEU A 316 -4.77 -6.68 0.36
C LEU A 316 -5.28 -6.02 -0.91
N VAL A 317 -6.58 -6.15 -1.21
CA VAL A 317 -7.22 -5.56 -2.40
C VAL A 317 -8.61 -5.08 -2.05
N ARG A 318 -8.84 -3.79 -2.21
CA ARG A 318 -10.16 -3.19 -2.01
C ARG A 318 -11.11 -3.53 -3.16
N HIS A 319 -12.37 -3.77 -2.84
CA HIS A 319 -13.46 -3.94 -3.79
C HIS A 319 -14.76 -3.38 -3.23
N TYR A 320 -15.14 -2.18 -3.66
CA TYR A 320 -16.31 -1.46 -3.14
C TYR A 320 -16.34 -1.39 -1.61
N SER A 321 -17.33 -2.04 -1.00
CA SER A 321 -17.54 -2.09 0.45
C SER A 321 -16.70 -3.14 1.18
N ARG A 322 -15.91 -3.95 0.48
CA ARG A 322 -15.12 -5.03 1.06
C ARG A 322 -13.64 -4.89 0.69
N MET A 323 -12.80 -5.54 1.46
CA MET A 323 -11.41 -5.76 1.12
C MET A 323 -11.11 -7.26 1.19
N MET A 324 -10.41 -7.78 0.19
CA MET A 324 -9.89 -9.14 0.20
C MET A 324 -8.48 -9.14 0.77
N ALA A 325 -8.24 -10.03 1.72
CA ALA A 325 -6.91 -10.29 2.24
C ALA A 325 -6.46 -11.69 1.78
N PHE A 326 -5.28 -11.74 1.17
CA PHE A 326 -4.71 -12.98 0.65
C PHE A 326 -3.54 -13.43 1.51
N LYS A 327 -3.42 -14.75 1.63
CA LYS A 327 -2.31 -15.45 2.24
C LYS A 327 -1.91 -16.61 1.33
N PRO A 328 -0.74 -17.23 1.49
CA PRO A 328 -0.44 -18.48 0.82
C PRO A 328 -1.54 -19.53 1.13
N GLY A 329 -2.21 -20.01 0.07
CA GLY A 329 -3.24 -21.05 0.17
C GLY A 329 -4.61 -20.62 0.70
N SER A 330 -4.85 -19.35 1.04
CA SER A 330 -6.16 -18.89 1.52
C SER A 330 -6.48 -17.43 1.14
N ALA A 331 -7.78 -17.14 1.06
CA ALA A 331 -8.32 -15.81 0.85
C ALA A 331 -9.36 -15.50 1.94
N TRP A 332 -9.40 -14.26 2.36
CA TRP A 332 -10.21 -13.74 3.47
C TRP A 332 -10.94 -12.47 3.05
N ILE A 333 -12.11 -12.23 3.62
CA ILE A 333 -12.88 -11.00 3.42
C ILE A 333 -12.69 -10.15 4.67
N VAL A 334 -12.43 -8.87 4.47
CA VAL A 334 -12.41 -7.85 5.51
C VAL A 334 -13.57 -6.90 5.25
N GLU A 335 -14.45 -6.75 6.24
CA GLU A 335 -15.60 -5.86 6.18
C GLU A 335 -15.46 -4.76 7.22
N TYR A 336 -15.80 -3.55 6.82
CA TYR A 336 -15.87 -2.41 7.73
C TYR A 336 -17.13 -2.50 8.60
N GLY A 337 -16.96 -2.18 9.84
CA GLY A 337 -18.03 -1.96 10.79
C GLY A 337 -17.68 -0.89 11.80
N THR A 338 -18.53 -0.65 12.75
CA THR A 338 -18.29 0.25 13.88
C THR A 338 -18.53 -0.47 15.19
N VAL A 339 -17.71 -0.16 16.18
CA VAL A 339 -17.88 -0.62 17.57
C VAL A 339 -18.09 0.59 18.46
N ALA A 340 -19.12 0.51 19.30
CA ALA A 340 -19.31 1.49 20.38
C ALA A 340 -18.31 1.18 21.50
N LEU A 341 -17.57 2.18 21.92
CA LEU A 341 -16.69 2.12 23.07
C LEU A 341 -17.49 2.37 24.35
N ASP A 342 -16.98 1.95 25.50
CA ASP A 342 -17.58 2.21 26.81
C ASP A 342 -17.74 3.70 27.11
N SER A 343 -16.94 4.55 26.46
CA SER A 343 -17.05 6.01 26.50
C SER A 343 -18.25 6.59 25.74
N GLY A 344 -19.04 5.76 25.04
CA GLY A 344 -20.13 6.17 24.16
C GLY A 344 -19.69 6.65 22.77
N LEU A 345 -18.39 6.67 22.50
CA LEU A 345 -17.84 6.97 21.18
C LEU A 345 -17.87 5.73 20.29
N THR A 346 -17.99 5.94 18.99
CA THR A 346 -17.89 4.86 17.98
C THR A 346 -16.52 4.92 17.31
N THR A 347 -15.90 3.75 17.17
CA THR A 347 -14.66 3.62 16.41
C THR A 347 -14.83 2.64 15.25
N ALA A 348 -13.97 2.78 14.22
CA ALA A 348 -13.91 1.83 13.12
C ALA A 348 -13.47 0.45 13.62
N ALA A 349 -14.14 -0.59 13.15
CA ALA A 349 -13.74 -1.98 13.36
C ALA A 349 -13.70 -2.72 12.02
N PHE A 350 -12.78 -3.67 11.89
CA PHE A 350 -12.62 -4.46 10.69
C PHE A 350 -12.78 -5.93 11.01
N TYR A 351 -13.82 -6.55 10.45
CA TYR A 351 -14.17 -7.94 10.68
C TYR A 351 -13.57 -8.81 9.59
N VAL A 352 -12.80 -9.81 10.00
CA VAL A 352 -12.08 -10.71 9.10
C VAL A 352 -12.77 -12.07 9.08
N GLN A 353 -13.20 -12.50 7.90
CA GLN A 353 -13.89 -13.77 7.67
C GLN A 353 -13.21 -14.60 6.58
N PRO A 354 -13.15 -15.93 6.70
CA PRO A 354 -12.58 -16.77 5.65
C PRO A 354 -13.46 -16.77 4.41
N ALA A 355 -12.87 -16.45 3.23
CA ALA A 355 -13.55 -16.53 1.94
C ALA A 355 -13.25 -17.87 1.24
N ASN A 356 -11.98 -18.26 1.18
CA ASN A 356 -11.54 -19.49 0.54
C ASN A 356 -10.30 -20.04 1.23
N ARG A 357 -10.28 -21.34 1.52
CA ARG A 357 -9.17 -22.02 2.19
C ARG A 357 -8.31 -22.88 1.25
N GLN A 358 -8.56 -22.86 -0.06
CA GLN A 358 -7.89 -23.73 -1.03
C GLN A 358 -7.12 -22.96 -2.09
N SER A 359 -7.30 -21.65 -2.16
CA SER A 359 -6.60 -20.79 -3.10
C SER A 359 -6.18 -19.51 -2.44
N GLY A 360 -4.91 -19.19 -2.53
CA GLY A 360 -4.31 -17.98 -2.01
C GLY A 360 -3.40 -17.33 -3.03
N HIS A 361 -2.81 -16.21 -2.66
CA HIS A 361 -1.84 -15.47 -3.45
C HIS A 361 -0.46 -15.63 -2.82
N ASP A 362 0.42 -16.35 -3.50
CA ASP A 362 1.73 -16.75 -2.95
C ASP A 362 2.81 -15.69 -3.17
N VAL A 363 2.56 -14.69 -4.00
CA VAL A 363 3.51 -13.61 -4.30
C VAL A 363 3.24 -12.43 -3.40
N MET A 364 4.25 -11.98 -2.66
CA MET A 364 4.15 -10.75 -1.87
C MET A 364 3.92 -9.55 -2.80
N GLY A 365 2.93 -8.73 -2.48
CA GLY A 365 2.56 -7.58 -3.26
C GLY A 365 1.06 -7.36 -3.31
N GLN A 366 0.55 -6.89 -4.43
CA GLN A 366 -0.88 -6.66 -4.62
C GLN A 366 -1.51 -7.69 -5.55
N ALA A 367 -2.68 -8.18 -5.18
CA ALA A 367 -3.58 -8.84 -6.11
C ALA A 367 -4.25 -7.77 -7.00
N GLN A 368 -4.59 -8.14 -8.22
CA GLN A 368 -5.20 -7.21 -9.15
C GLN A 368 -6.73 -7.22 -9.02
N LEU A 369 -7.30 -6.03 -8.92
CA LEU A 369 -8.73 -5.80 -9.04
C LEU A 369 -9.06 -5.30 -10.45
N SER A 370 -10.14 -5.81 -11.03
CA SER A 370 -10.59 -5.41 -12.38
C SER A 370 -11.84 -4.53 -12.33
N GLU A 371 -11.86 -3.48 -11.52
CA GLU A 371 -13.01 -2.56 -11.39
C GLU A 371 -13.41 -1.92 -12.72
N ASN A 372 -12.44 -1.64 -13.58
CA ASN A 372 -12.65 -0.99 -14.89
C ASN A 372 -12.30 -1.91 -16.06
N SER A 373 -12.16 -3.21 -15.82
CA SER A 373 -11.89 -4.16 -16.89
C SER A 373 -13.19 -4.48 -17.64
N PRO A 374 -13.15 -4.58 -18.99
CA PRO A 374 -14.28 -5.12 -19.75
C PRO A 374 -14.54 -6.61 -19.47
N LEU A 375 -13.71 -7.27 -18.67
CA LEU A 375 -13.94 -8.64 -18.21
C LEU A 375 -14.95 -8.62 -17.06
N THR A 376 -16.22 -8.49 -17.40
CA THR A 376 -17.32 -8.85 -16.52
C THR A 376 -17.66 -10.31 -16.70
N ILE A 377 -17.65 -11.09 -15.65
CA ILE A 377 -18.27 -12.41 -15.63
C ILE A 377 -19.58 -12.25 -14.85
N ASP A 378 -20.70 -12.58 -15.49
CA ASP A 378 -22.06 -12.51 -14.92
C ASP A 378 -22.46 -11.10 -14.39
N GLY A 379 -21.94 -10.02 -15.00
CA GLY A 379 -22.32 -8.64 -14.68
C GLY A 379 -21.73 -8.09 -13.38
N GLY A 380 -20.81 -8.79 -12.74
CA GLY A 380 -20.10 -8.37 -11.52
C GLY A 380 -18.62 -8.07 -11.74
N ASN A 381 -18.03 -7.27 -10.87
CA ASN A 381 -16.60 -7.08 -10.81
C ASN A 381 -15.92 -8.31 -10.24
N ILE A 382 -14.69 -8.56 -10.66
CA ILE A 382 -13.96 -9.76 -10.34
C ILE A 382 -12.60 -9.45 -9.73
N TYR A 383 -12.23 -10.26 -8.76
CA TYR A 383 -10.87 -10.33 -8.25
C TYR A 383 -10.05 -11.29 -9.11
N GLN A 384 -8.81 -10.89 -9.38
CA GLN A 384 -7.83 -11.73 -10.05
C GLN A 384 -6.61 -11.87 -9.15
N TRP A 385 -6.16 -13.10 -8.94
CA TRP A 385 -4.94 -13.33 -8.18
C TRP A 385 -4.22 -14.57 -8.69
N ARG A 386 -3.00 -14.75 -8.24
CA ARG A 386 -2.14 -15.82 -8.66
C ARG A 386 -1.52 -16.53 -7.46
N SER A 387 -1.67 -17.86 -7.42
CA SER A 387 -0.82 -18.74 -6.63
C SER A 387 0.49 -19.05 -7.38
N SER A 388 1.40 -19.78 -6.74
CA SER A 388 2.65 -20.22 -7.37
C SER A 388 2.45 -20.98 -8.69
N THR A 389 1.33 -21.67 -8.85
CA THR A 389 1.06 -22.57 -9.99
C THR A 389 -0.15 -22.19 -10.82
N ASN A 390 -1.07 -21.40 -10.32
CA ASN A 390 -2.36 -21.15 -10.96
C ASN A 390 -2.80 -19.70 -10.86
N GLY A 391 -3.58 -19.26 -11.86
CA GLY A 391 -4.32 -18.00 -11.81
C GLY A 391 -5.78 -18.25 -11.46
N TYR A 392 -6.37 -17.39 -10.67
CA TYR A 392 -7.73 -17.47 -10.18
C TYR A 392 -8.51 -16.19 -10.45
N ILE A 393 -9.83 -16.34 -10.47
CA ILE A 393 -10.78 -15.25 -10.59
C ILE A 393 -11.97 -15.52 -9.66
N SER A 394 -12.49 -14.49 -9.02
CA SER A 394 -13.67 -14.56 -8.17
C SER A 394 -14.45 -13.25 -8.22
N ASN A 395 -15.76 -13.32 -8.05
CA ASN A 395 -16.64 -12.17 -7.90
C ASN A 395 -16.72 -11.65 -6.43
N GLY A 396 -15.85 -12.14 -5.55
CA GLY A 396 -15.88 -11.83 -4.12
C GLY A 396 -16.75 -12.77 -3.29
N GLU A 397 -17.38 -13.75 -3.91
CA GLU A 397 -18.06 -14.85 -3.23
C GLU A 397 -17.10 -16.00 -2.93
N ASN A 398 -17.56 -17.00 -2.20
CA ASN A 398 -16.72 -18.08 -1.65
C ASN A 398 -16.08 -19.01 -2.70
N ASN A 399 -16.39 -18.86 -3.98
CA ASN A 399 -15.93 -19.73 -5.05
C ASN A 399 -14.91 -19.05 -5.98
N ALA A 400 -13.66 -19.47 -5.87
CA ALA A 400 -12.63 -19.08 -6.82
C ALA A 400 -12.63 -20.02 -8.02
N LYS A 401 -12.67 -19.45 -9.23
CA LYS A 401 -12.54 -20.21 -10.48
C LYS A 401 -11.10 -20.14 -10.98
N ARG A 402 -10.49 -21.29 -11.22
CA ARG A 402 -9.19 -21.34 -11.88
C ARG A 402 -9.33 -21.00 -13.37
N ILE A 403 -8.51 -20.08 -13.86
CA ILE A 403 -8.52 -19.60 -15.25
C ILE A 403 -7.25 -19.97 -16.03
N SER A 404 -6.27 -20.55 -15.36
CA SER A 404 -4.94 -20.81 -15.91
C SER A 404 -4.76 -22.19 -16.53
N ASP A 405 -5.79 -23.02 -16.59
CA ASP A 405 -5.67 -24.42 -17.04
C ASP A 405 -4.98 -24.56 -18.41
N ARG A 406 -5.26 -23.61 -19.31
CA ARG A 406 -4.71 -23.63 -20.68
C ARG A 406 -3.26 -23.16 -20.78
N VAL A 407 -2.74 -22.49 -19.74
CA VAL A 407 -1.37 -21.92 -19.69
C VAL A 407 -0.59 -22.40 -18.46
N ALA A 408 -1.01 -23.54 -17.90
CA ALA A 408 -0.46 -24.04 -16.64
C ALA A 408 1.04 -24.38 -16.75
N GLN A 409 1.52 -24.82 -17.90
CA GLN A 409 2.94 -25.14 -18.10
C GLN A 409 3.80 -23.89 -18.05
N THR A 410 3.42 -22.82 -18.76
CA THR A 410 4.10 -21.53 -18.72
C THR A 410 4.13 -20.97 -17.29
N LEU A 411 3.01 -21.03 -16.55
CA LEU A 411 2.98 -20.53 -15.18
C LEU A 411 3.89 -21.32 -14.24
N ARG A 412 3.99 -22.63 -14.39
CA ARG A 412 4.89 -23.49 -13.60
C ARG A 412 6.37 -23.28 -13.93
N SER A 413 6.68 -22.82 -15.13
CA SER A 413 8.06 -22.56 -15.56
C SER A 413 8.64 -21.26 -14.96
N PHE A 414 7.84 -20.42 -14.35
CA PHE A 414 8.32 -19.18 -13.75
C PHE A 414 9.11 -19.43 -12.47
N ASP A 415 10.28 -18.80 -12.40
CA ASP A 415 11.05 -18.74 -11.16
C ASP A 415 10.34 -17.78 -10.19
N MET A 416 9.59 -18.34 -9.26
CA MET A 416 8.80 -17.55 -8.29
C MET A 416 9.67 -16.70 -7.36
N THR A 417 10.94 -17.00 -7.20
CA THR A 417 11.85 -16.17 -6.42
C THR A 417 12.15 -14.81 -7.09
N ARG A 418 11.92 -14.75 -8.40
CA ARG A 418 12.12 -13.54 -9.23
C ARG A 418 10.83 -12.82 -9.60
N VAL A 419 9.69 -13.42 -9.30
CA VAL A 419 8.40 -12.75 -9.55
C VAL A 419 8.21 -11.64 -8.55
N ARG A 420 7.93 -10.43 -9.06
CA ARG A 420 7.62 -9.25 -8.27
C ARG A 420 6.32 -8.65 -8.78
N THR A 421 5.53 -8.13 -7.88
CA THR A 421 4.35 -7.33 -8.20
C THR A 421 4.68 -5.87 -7.90
N PHE A 422 4.50 -5.00 -8.88
CA PHE A 422 4.66 -3.56 -8.71
C PHE A 422 3.27 -2.92 -8.65
N ASN A 423 3.10 -1.98 -7.74
CA ASN A 423 1.94 -1.10 -7.75
C ASN A 423 2.01 -0.20 -8.98
N SER A 424 1.17 -0.47 -9.95
CA SER A 424 0.84 0.49 -10.98
C SER A 424 -0.63 0.85 -10.81
N ALA A 425 -0.93 1.96 -10.17
CA ALA A 425 -2.23 2.58 -10.30
C ALA A 425 -2.32 3.17 -11.72
N CYS A 426 -2.67 2.33 -12.69
CA CYS A 426 -3.07 2.82 -13.99
C CYS A 426 -4.45 3.48 -13.82
N GLY A 427 -4.46 4.80 -13.64
CA GLY A 427 -5.64 5.58 -14.01
C GLY A 427 -5.98 5.28 -15.46
N ALA A 428 -7.26 5.31 -15.81
CA ALA A 428 -7.86 4.95 -17.09
C ALA A 428 -7.38 5.79 -18.28
N SER A 429 -6.10 5.86 -18.54
CA SER A 429 -5.53 6.32 -19.81
C SER A 429 -4.85 5.13 -20.48
N SER A 430 -5.11 4.97 -21.74
CA SER A 430 -4.78 3.87 -22.66
C SER A 430 -3.28 3.55 -22.85
N GLY A 431 -2.46 3.71 -21.84
CA GLY A 431 -1.05 3.40 -21.83
C GLY A 431 -0.71 2.39 -20.72
N SER A 432 -0.62 1.12 -21.04
CA SER A 432 -0.06 0.14 -20.12
C SER A 432 1.45 0.34 -20.01
N LEU A 433 1.94 0.72 -18.85
CA LEU A 433 3.36 0.62 -18.52
C LEU A 433 3.66 -0.86 -18.22
N THR A 434 4.21 -1.57 -19.20
CA THR A 434 4.72 -2.92 -18.97
C THR A 434 6.20 -2.81 -18.69
N ILE A 435 6.59 -2.94 -17.42
CA ILE A 435 8.00 -3.06 -17.05
C ILE A 435 8.38 -4.54 -17.20
N ILE A 436 9.12 -4.85 -18.27
CA ILE A 436 9.72 -6.16 -18.45
C ILE A 436 11.13 -6.08 -17.88
N ARG A 437 11.41 -6.88 -16.86
CA ARG A 437 12.74 -7.09 -16.34
C ARG A 437 13.37 -8.28 -17.04
N GLN A 438 14.56 -8.09 -17.62
CA GLN A 438 15.48 -9.16 -18.00
C GLN A 438 16.24 -9.70 -16.79
#